data_09a0d11474577a50f028414f58363503
#
_entry.id   09a0d11474577a50f028414f58363503
#
_cell.length_a   1.000
_cell.length_b   1.000
_cell.length_c   1.000
_cell.angle_alpha   90.00
_cell.angle_beta   90.00
_cell.angle_gamma   90.00
#
_symmetry.space_group_name_H-M   'P 1'
#
loop_
_entity.id
_entity.type
_entity.pdbx_description
1 polymer ?
#
loop_
_entity_poly.entity_id
_entity_poly.type
_entity_poly.pdbx_seq_one_letter_code
_entity_poly.pdbx_strand_id
1 'polypeptide(L)'
;MEPPLWQRLVAPLMYLLPWSDAIPLGFGPDGLFLQYPVLRPLVLPALPLMQLERSIPFGLGGLLLFFVLFLAVVRNPNVPYFLRFNALQALLTDIALIVLSIGFRLSLQPIAAGSLLLGTLSSAVVVAVLAILLFSLVECLRGREPDLPGISQAVRMQLY
;
A
#
# COMPACT_ATOMS: atom_id res chain seq x y z
N MET A 1 -5.52 26.28 5.37
CA MET A 1 -6.83 26.03 4.69
C MET A 1 -7.02 24.51 4.64
N GLU A 2 -8.20 24.04 5.00
CA GLU A 2 -8.51 22.62 4.88
C GLU A 2 -8.65 22.21 3.42
N PRO A 3 -8.15 21.01 3.02
CA PRO A 3 -8.28 20.54 1.65
C PRO A 3 -9.77 20.36 1.29
N PRO A 4 -10.18 20.67 0.04
CA PRO A 4 -11.56 20.50 -0.42
C PRO A 4 -11.99 19.03 -0.39
N LEU A 5 -13.29 18.77 -0.33
CA LEU A 5 -13.86 17.42 -0.18
C LEU A 5 -13.34 16.42 -1.21
N TRP A 6 -13.20 16.82 -2.48
CA TRP A 6 -12.69 15.94 -3.52
C TRP A 6 -11.27 15.42 -3.24
N GLN A 7 -10.39 16.27 -2.68
CA GLN A 7 -9.04 15.83 -2.30
C GLN A 7 -9.08 14.84 -1.13
N ARG A 8 -9.97 15.04 -0.17
CA ARG A 8 -10.15 14.13 0.97
C ARG A 8 -10.65 12.76 0.54
N LEU A 9 -11.42 12.67 -0.55
CA LEU A 9 -11.93 11.41 -1.11
C LEU A 9 -10.92 10.72 -2.01
N VAL A 10 -10.11 11.49 -2.77
CA VAL A 10 -9.13 10.93 -3.71
C VAL A 10 -7.84 10.48 -3.00
N ALA A 11 -7.38 11.22 -1.97
CA ALA A 11 -6.14 10.92 -1.28
C ALA A 11 -6.06 9.48 -0.72
N PRO A 12 -7.07 8.92 -0.04
CA PRO A 12 -7.00 7.56 0.48
C PRO A 12 -6.94 6.48 -0.61
N LEU A 13 -7.40 6.77 -1.84
CA LEU A 13 -7.31 5.81 -2.95
C LEU A 13 -5.85 5.50 -3.32
N MET A 14 -4.90 6.39 -3.04
CA MET A 14 -3.48 6.16 -3.27
C MET A 14 -2.95 4.95 -2.46
N TYR A 15 -3.52 4.71 -1.28
CA TYR A 15 -3.13 3.58 -0.41
C TYR A 15 -3.68 2.23 -0.86
N LEU A 16 -4.53 2.20 -1.91
CA LEU A 16 -4.92 0.95 -2.54
C LEU A 16 -3.75 0.26 -3.25
N LEU A 17 -2.70 1.02 -3.66
CA LEU A 17 -1.51 0.45 -4.29
C LEU A 17 -0.75 -0.47 -3.32
N PRO A 18 -0.23 -0.02 -2.17
CA PRO A 18 0.40 -0.92 -1.21
C PRO A 18 -0.57 -1.95 -0.63
N TRP A 19 -1.87 -1.67 -0.61
CA TRP A 19 -2.87 -2.67 -0.21
C TRP A 19 -2.98 -3.80 -1.23
N SER A 20 -3.05 -3.51 -2.54
CA SER A 20 -3.09 -4.54 -3.60
C SER A 20 -1.86 -5.45 -3.55
N ASP A 21 -0.68 -4.89 -3.27
CA ASP A 21 0.57 -5.64 -3.17
C ASP A 21 0.71 -6.45 -1.87
N ALA A 22 0.02 -6.06 -0.80
CA ALA A 22 -0.04 -6.82 0.45
C ALA A 22 -1.00 -8.03 0.38
N ILE A 23 -2.06 -7.97 -0.42
CA ILE A 23 -3.10 -9.01 -0.50
C ILE A 23 -2.54 -10.42 -0.77
N PRO A 24 -1.63 -10.63 -1.74
CA PRO A 24 -1.06 -11.96 -2.00
C PRO A 24 -0.38 -12.59 -0.79
N LEU A 25 0.20 -11.80 0.12
CA LEU A 25 0.80 -12.30 1.36
C LEU A 25 -0.26 -12.92 2.29
N GLY A 26 -1.47 -12.38 2.29
CA GLY A 26 -2.58 -12.91 3.08
C GLY A 26 -3.21 -14.18 2.53
N PHE A 27 -2.95 -14.55 1.27
CA PHE A 27 -3.37 -15.80 0.64
C PHE A 27 -2.24 -16.85 0.59
N GLY A 28 -1.07 -16.56 1.14
CA GLY A 28 0.01 -17.52 1.30
C GLY A 28 -0.33 -18.66 2.28
N PRO A 29 0.56 -19.68 2.41
CA PRO A 29 0.38 -20.73 3.40
C PRO A 29 0.17 -20.15 4.80
N ASP A 30 -0.87 -20.61 5.50
CA ASP A 30 -1.28 -20.08 6.81
C ASP A 30 -1.52 -18.56 6.84
N GLY A 31 -1.86 -17.99 5.69
CA GLY A 31 -2.13 -16.54 5.55
C GLY A 31 -3.48 -16.12 6.13
N LEU A 32 -3.59 -14.84 6.45
CA LEU A 32 -4.73 -14.22 7.13
C LEU A 32 -6.09 -14.52 6.46
N PHE A 33 -6.17 -14.41 5.12
CA PHE A 33 -7.43 -14.62 4.40
C PHE A 33 -7.83 -16.08 4.23
N LEU A 34 -6.90 -17.01 4.45
CA LEU A 34 -7.18 -18.44 4.49
C LEU A 34 -7.68 -18.84 5.88
N GLN A 35 -7.06 -18.33 6.94
CA GLN A 35 -7.45 -18.59 8.32
C GLN A 35 -8.77 -17.88 8.69
N TYR A 36 -8.99 -16.68 8.18
CA TYR A 36 -10.17 -15.85 8.49
C TYR A 36 -10.91 -15.44 7.21
N PRO A 37 -11.74 -16.32 6.62
CA PRO A 37 -12.47 -16.04 5.39
C PRO A 37 -13.41 -14.83 5.48
N VAL A 38 -13.85 -14.47 6.69
CA VAL A 38 -14.68 -13.30 6.96
C VAL A 38 -13.99 -11.97 6.57
N LEU A 39 -12.66 -11.97 6.47
CA LEU A 39 -11.87 -10.78 6.07
C LEU A 39 -11.71 -10.63 4.55
N ARG A 40 -12.08 -11.64 3.76
CA ARG A 40 -11.97 -11.59 2.28
C ARG A 40 -12.68 -10.42 1.61
N PRO A 41 -13.82 -9.90 2.10
CA PRO A 41 -14.43 -8.71 1.51
C PRO A 41 -13.53 -7.47 1.50
N LEU A 42 -12.52 -7.38 2.38
CA LEU A 42 -11.54 -6.29 2.41
C LEU A 42 -10.66 -6.23 1.15
N VAL A 43 -10.62 -7.30 0.37
CA VAL A 43 -9.92 -7.37 -0.92
C VAL A 43 -10.69 -6.64 -2.03
N LEU A 44 -12.01 -6.53 -1.92
CA LEU A 44 -12.89 -6.00 -2.97
C LEU A 44 -12.47 -4.61 -3.50
N PRO A 45 -12.11 -3.63 -2.65
CA PRO A 45 -11.72 -2.31 -3.14
C PRO A 45 -10.45 -2.31 -4.00
N ALA A 46 -9.56 -3.30 -3.80
CA ALA A 46 -8.31 -3.41 -4.56
C ALA A 46 -8.45 -4.24 -5.85
N LEU A 47 -9.55 -4.96 -6.05
CA LEU A 47 -9.73 -5.84 -7.22
C LEU A 47 -9.56 -5.12 -8.57
N PRO A 48 -10.12 -3.91 -8.80
CA PRO A 48 -9.92 -3.21 -10.07
C PRO A 48 -8.45 -2.92 -10.34
N LEU A 49 -7.71 -2.52 -9.30
CA LEU A 49 -6.28 -2.23 -9.40
C LEU A 49 -5.48 -3.50 -9.70
N MET A 50 -5.73 -4.59 -8.98
CA MET A 50 -5.10 -5.88 -9.21
C MET A 50 -5.39 -6.43 -10.61
N GLN A 51 -6.59 -6.23 -11.14
CA GLN A 51 -6.93 -6.62 -12.52
C GLN A 51 -6.15 -5.80 -13.54
N LEU A 52 -6.03 -4.49 -13.30
CA LEU A 52 -5.23 -3.60 -14.15
C LEU A 52 -3.76 -4.02 -14.15
N GLU A 53 -3.17 -4.29 -12.99
CA GLU A 53 -1.80 -4.77 -12.86
C GLU A 53 -1.55 -6.08 -13.63
N ARG A 54 -2.48 -7.03 -13.51
CA ARG A 54 -2.39 -8.33 -14.20
C ARG A 54 -2.61 -8.25 -15.71
N SER A 55 -3.31 -7.22 -16.19
CA SER A 55 -3.51 -7.01 -17.64
C SER A 55 -2.22 -6.58 -18.36
N ILE A 56 -1.24 -6.08 -17.61
CA ILE A 56 0.05 -5.64 -18.15
C ILE A 56 1.00 -6.85 -18.17
N PRO A 57 1.55 -7.20 -19.34
CA PRO A 57 2.41 -8.37 -19.47
C PRO A 57 3.72 -8.22 -18.67
N PHE A 58 4.41 -9.35 -18.49
CA PHE A 58 5.72 -9.45 -17.80
C PHE A 58 5.72 -9.09 -16.31
N GLY A 59 4.55 -8.95 -15.67
CA GLY A 59 4.47 -8.56 -14.24
C GLY A 59 4.89 -7.12 -13.97
N LEU A 60 4.90 -6.26 -15.00
CA LEU A 60 5.30 -4.86 -14.89
C LEU A 60 4.17 -3.94 -14.43
N GLY A 61 2.97 -4.47 -14.18
CA GLY A 61 1.79 -3.68 -13.85
C GLY A 61 1.98 -2.79 -12.63
N GLY A 62 2.42 -3.35 -11.50
CA GLY A 62 2.70 -2.58 -10.29
C GLY A 62 3.78 -1.51 -10.49
N LEU A 63 4.86 -1.86 -11.20
CA LEU A 63 5.93 -0.91 -11.52
C LEU A 63 5.44 0.26 -12.38
N LEU A 64 4.62 -0.02 -13.40
CA LEU A 64 4.04 1.04 -14.24
C LEU A 64 3.09 1.93 -13.46
N LEU A 65 2.23 1.37 -12.62
CA LEU A 65 1.35 2.15 -11.74
C LEU A 65 2.14 3.01 -10.77
N PHE A 66 3.21 2.47 -10.19
CA PHE A 66 4.15 3.23 -9.38
C PHE A 66 4.68 4.46 -10.11
N PHE A 67 5.23 4.27 -11.33
CA PHE A 67 5.76 5.38 -12.11
C PHE A 67 4.69 6.38 -12.56
N VAL A 68 3.51 5.91 -12.94
CA VAL A 68 2.38 6.79 -13.27
C VAL A 68 2.01 7.64 -12.07
N LEU A 69 1.84 7.04 -10.88
CA LEU A 69 1.51 7.78 -9.67
C LEU A 69 2.63 8.76 -9.27
N PHE A 70 3.89 8.33 -9.38
CA PHE A 70 5.04 9.17 -9.06
C PHE A 70 5.16 10.37 -10.01
N LEU A 71 5.11 10.14 -11.32
CA LEU A 71 5.31 11.21 -12.32
C LEU A 71 4.07 12.10 -12.46
N ALA A 72 2.87 11.51 -12.53
CA ALA A 72 1.64 12.27 -12.77
C ALA A 72 1.12 13.00 -11.53
N VAL A 73 1.40 12.49 -10.33
CA VAL A 73 0.90 13.07 -9.09
C VAL A 73 2.03 13.70 -8.28
N VAL A 74 3.04 12.93 -7.85
CA VAL A 74 4.08 13.42 -6.92
C VAL A 74 4.94 14.50 -7.56
N ARG A 75 5.40 14.28 -8.79
CA ARG A 75 6.29 15.21 -9.51
C ARG A 75 5.57 16.35 -10.22
N ASN A 76 4.24 16.31 -10.28
CA ASN A 76 3.45 17.31 -10.97
C ASN A 76 3.17 18.52 -10.07
N PRO A 77 3.72 19.72 -10.36
CA PRO A 77 3.51 20.91 -9.54
C PRO A 77 2.06 21.43 -9.55
N ASN A 78 1.25 21.04 -10.55
CA ASN A 78 -0.17 21.43 -10.65
C ASN A 78 -1.06 20.61 -9.72
N VAL A 79 -0.56 19.50 -9.16
CA VAL A 79 -1.30 18.69 -8.20
C VAL A 79 -1.18 19.30 -6.80
N PRO A 80 -2.29 19.46 -6.08
CA PRO A 80 -2.29 19.97 -4.71
C PRO A 80 -1.34 19.21 -3.79
N TYR A 81 -0.65 19.93 -2.89
CA TYR A 81 0.30 19.36 -1.95
C TYR A 81 -0.28 18.17 -1.16
N PHE A 82 -1.52 18.29 -0.71
CA PHE A 82 -2.19 17.23 0.05
C PHE A 82 -2.25 15.89 -0.71
N LEU A 83 -2.54 15.91 -2.01
CA LEU A 83 -2.54 14.70 -2.85
C LEU A 83 -1.12 14.18 -3.11
N ARG A 84 -0.17 15.09 -3.36
CA ARG A 84 1.25 14.74 -3.57
C ARG A 84 1.83 14.09 -2.33
N PHE A 85 1.50 14.62 -1.15
CA PHE A 85 1.92 14.06 0.15
C PHE A 85 1.41 12.63 0.32
N ASN A 86 0.12 12.40 0.16
CA ASN A 86 -0.49 11.08 0.32
C ASN A 86 0.00 10.09 -0.75
N ALA A 87 0.16 10.53 -2.01
CA ALA A 87 0.70 9.69 -3.08
C ALA A 87 2.13 9.25 -2.76
N LEU A 88 3.02 10.16 -2.36
CA LEU A 88 4.39 9.81 -2.04
C LEU A 88 4.46 8.90 -0.80
N GLN A 89 3.62 9.14 0.19
CA GLN A 89 3.54 8.30 1.39
C GLN A 89 3.07 6.88 1.05
N ALA A 90 2.06 6.73 0.19
CA ALA A 90 1.61 5.44 -0.31
C ALA A 90 2.73 4.71 -1.07
N LEU A 91 3.44 5.41 -1.96
CA LEU A 91 4.57 4.84 -2.72
C LEU A 91 5.73 4.42 -1.81
N LEU A 92 6.08 5.19 -0.77
CA LEU A 92 7.12 4.77 0.18
C LEU A 92 6.68 3.56 1.01
N THR A 93 5.40 3.48 1.37
CA THR A 93 4.83 2.29 2.03
C THR A 93 4.93 1.07 1.12
N ASP A 94 4.65 1.23 -0.16
CA ASP A 94 4.73 0.19 -1.18
C ASP A 94 6.17 -0.31 -1.39
N ILE A 95 7.13 0.61 -1.52
CA ILE A 95 8.56 0.26 -1.58
C ILE A 95 8.98 -0.55 -0.33
N ALA A 96 8.58 -0.10 0.86
CA ALA A 96 8.89 -0.81 2.10
C ALA A 96 8.30 -2.22 2.10
N LEU A 97 7.07 -2.39 1.60
CA LEU A 97 6.41 -3.68 1.47
C LEU A 97 7.13 -4.60 0.47
N ILE A 98 7.54 -4.08 -0.69
CA ILE A 98 8.30 -4.83 -1.71
C ILE A 98 9.63 -5.31 -1.12
N VAL A 99 10.40 -4.43 -0.48
CA VAL A 99 11.68 -4.77 0.15
C VAL A 99 11.48 -5.86 1.22
N LEU A 100 10.45 -5.72 2.06
CA LEU A 100 10.13 -6.69 3.10
C LEU A 100 9.73 -8.05 2.49
N SER A 101 8.93 -8.04 1.42
CA SER A 101 8.49 -9.25 0.71
C SER A 101 9.67 -9.99 0.06
N ILE A 102 10.61 -9.25 -0.54
CA ILE A 102 11.85 -9.83 -1.08
C ILE A 102 12.70 -10.42 0.05
N GLY A 103 12.84 -9.69 1.16
CA GLY A 103 13.55 -10.18 2.35
C GLY A 103 12.96 -11.51 2.86
N PHE A 104 11.64 -11.62 2.93
CA PHE A 104 10.96 -12.87 3.32
C PHE A 104 11.24 -14.02 2.35
N ARG A 105 11.18 -13.76 1.05
CA ARG A 105 11.45 -14.78 0.03
C ARG A 105 12.89 -15.28 0.08
N LEU A 106 13.84 -14.40 0.24
CA LEU A 106 15.27 -14.76 0.20
C LEU A 106 15.75 -15.42 1.51
N SER A 107 15.30 -14.90 2.66
CA SER A 107 15.84 -15.30 3.96
C SER A 107 15.05 -16.41 4.64
N LEU A 108 13.72 -16.40 4.53
CA LEU A 108 12.85 -17.27 5.33
C LEU A 108 12.25 -18.42 4.52
N GLN A 109 11.92 -18.23 3.24
CA GLN A 109 11.30 -19.28 2.42
C GLN A 109 12.15 -20.56 2.32
N PRO A 110 13.48 -20.50 2.14
CA PRO A 110 14.30 -21.70 2.07
C PRO A 110 14.38 -22.47 3.39
N ILE A 111 14.23 -21.78 4.53
CA ILE A 111 14.43 -22.34 5.87
C ILE A 111 13.10 -22.75 6.50
N ALA A 112 12.04 -22.03 6.20
CA ALA A 112 10.76 -22.09 6.89
C ALA A 112 9.58 -22.39 5.95
N ALA A 113 9.82 -22.99 4.77
CA ALA A 113 8.76 -23.36 3.83
C ALA A 113 7.71 -24.24 4.50
N GLY A 114 6.46 -23.75 4.59
CA GLY A 114 5.35 -24.42 5.27
C GLY A 114 5.33 -24.23 6.80
N SER A 115 6.14 -23.31 7.36
CA SER A 115 6.13 -23.07 8.79
C SER A 115 5.09 -22.00 9.17
N LEU A 116 4.50 -22.18 10.37
CA LEU A 116 3.63 -21.19 11.03
C LEU A 116 4.27 -19.81 11.13
N LEU A 117 5.61 -19.74 11.19
CA LEU A 117 6.37 -18.50 11.26
C LEU A 117 6.13 -17.61 10.02
N LEU A 118 6.23 -18.17 8.81
CA LEU A 118 5.98 -17.43 7.56
C LEU A 118 4.55 -16.94 7.47
N GLY A 119 3.58 -17.78 7.80
CA GLY A 119 2.16 -17.40 7.81
C GLY A 119 1.88 -16.27 8.81
N THR A 120 2.46 -16.36 10.01
CA THR A 120 2.29 -15.32 11.04
C THR A 120 2.92 -13.99 10.62
N LEU A 121 4.15 -14.01 10.11
CA LEU A 121 4.83 -12.80 9.64
C LEU A 121 4.11 -12.16 8.45
N SER A 122 3.70 -12.96 7.47
CA SER A 122 2.93 -12.48 6.31
C SER A 122 1.60 -11.87 6.75
N SER A 123 0.90 -12.52 7.68
CA SER A 123 -0.35 -11.99 8.24
C SER A 123 -0.13 -10.69 9.02
N ALA A 124 0.95 -10.58 9.79
CA ALA A 124 1.30 -9.35 10.49
C ALA A 124 1.55 -8.18 9.53
N VAL A 125 2.21 -8.42 8.40
CA VAL A 125 2.43 -7.41 7.36
C VAL A 125 1.09 -6.97 6.75
N VAL A 126 0.22 -7.90 6.41
CA VAL A 126 -1.12 -7.58 5.86
C VAL A 126 -1.92 -6.74 6.85
N VAL A 127 -1.91 -7.09 8.14
CA VAL A 127 -2.59 -6.32 9.19
C VAL A 127 -1.98 -4.91 9.32
N ALA A 128 -0.65 -4.79 9.26
CA ALA A 128 0.02 -3.50 9.34
C ALA A 128 -0.35 -2.59 8.15
N VAL A 129 -0.35 -3.11 6.92
CA VAL A 129 -0.74 -2.34 5.73
C VAL A 129 -2.23 -1.97 5.79
N LEU A 130 -3.09 -2.88 6.25
CA LEU A 130 -4.51 -2.59 6.47
C LEU A 130 -4.70 -1.47 7.50
N ALA A 131 -3.95 -1.50 8.60
CA ALA A 131 -3.99 -0.45 9.62
C ALA A 131 -3.54 0.91 9.05
N ILE A 132 -2.47 0.95 8.22
CA ILE A 132 -2.02 2.15 7.53
C ILE A 132 -3.12 2.68 6.61
N LEU A 133 -3.76 1.82 5.81
CA LEU A 133 -4.85 2.20 4.90
C LEU A 133 -6.03 2.80 5.67
N LEU A 134 -6.49 2.13 6.72
CA LEU A 134 -7.63 2.60 7.52
C LEU A 134 -7.30 3.90 8.27
N PHE A 135 -6.11 4.01 8.86
CA PHE A 135 -5.65 5.23 9.51
C PHE A 135 -5.58 6.39 8.51
N SER A 136 -4.97 6.16 7.35
CA SER A 136 -4.85 7.18 6.29
C SER A 136 -6.21 7.58 5.74
N LEU A 137 -7.14 6.62 5.58
CA LEU A 137 -8.52 6.91 5.19
C LEU A 137 -9.20 7.87 6.19
N VAL A 138 -9.11 7.58 7.48
CA VAL A 138 -9.74 8.40 8.53
C VAL A 138 -9.13 9.80 8.56
N GLU A 139 -7.80 9.92 8.53
CA GLU A 139 -7.12 11.24 8.58
C GLU A 139 -7.39 12.05 7.30
N CYS A 140 -7.35 11.43 6.12
CA CYS A 140 -7.69 12.09 4.86
C CYS A 140 -9.13 12.61 4.84
N LEU A 141 -10.10 11.82 5.32
CA LEU A 141 -11.50 12.26 5.42
C LEU A 141 -11.67 13.44 6.39
N ARG A 142 -10.86 13.49 7.44
CA ARG A 142 -10.79 14.64 8.36
C ARG A 142 -10.07 15.86 7.76
N GLY A 143 -9.49 15.71 6.57
CA GLY A 143 -8.70 16.77 5.93
C GLY A 143 -7.32 16.97 6.55
N ARG A 144 -6.78 15.96 7.23
CA ARG A 144 -5.47 15.97 7.86
C ARG A 144 -4.50 15.08 7.09
N GLU A 145 -3.22 15.42 7.14
CA GLU A 145 -2.16 14.56 6.64
C GLU A 145 -1.98 13.37 7.60
N PRO A 146 -2.06 12.12 7.12
CA PRO A 146 -1.77 10.98 7.98
C PRO A 146 -0.32 11.03 8.46
N ASP A 147 -0.08 11.04 9.76
CA ASP A 147 1.28 11.08 10.30
C ASP A 147 1.76 9.65 10.61
N LEU A 148 2.40 9.02 9.62
CA LEU A 148 3.01 7.71 9.76
C LEU A 148 4.46 7.84 10.25
N PRO A 149 4.82 7.21 11.37
CA PRO A 149 6.16 7.34 11.97
C PRO A 149 7.25 6.91 10.98
N GLY A 150 8.25 7.77 10.77
CA GLY A 150 9.36 7.58 9.85
C GLY A 150 9.04 7.90 8.40
N ILE A 151 7.90 7.48 7.87
CA ILE A 151 7.52 7.68 6.46
C ILE A 151 7.15 9.13 6.21
N SER A 152 6.32 9.75 7.05
CA SER A 152 5.88 11.13 6.88
C SER A 152 7.03 12.14 6.91
N GLN A 153 8.06 11.88 7.71
CA GLN A 153 9.27 12.72 7.72
C GLN A 153 10.03 12.65 6.40
N ALA A 154 10.20 11.44 5.85
CA ALA A 154 10.84 11.23 4.55
C ALA A 154 10.06 11.91 3.43
N VAL A 155 8.72 11.84 3.46
CA VAL A 155 7.84 12.52 2.50
C VAL A 155 8.03 14.03 2.54
N ARG A 156 8.02 14.62 3.74
CA ARG A 156 8.21 16.07 3.90
C ARG A 156 9.56 16.53 3.38
N MET A 157 10.64 15.78 3.63
CA MET A 157 11.97 16.13 3.12
C MET A 157 12.09 16.07 1.59
N GLN A 158 11.26 15.30 0.91
CA GLN A 158 11.30 15.17 -0.55
C GLN A 158 10.38 16.15 -1.29
N LEU A 159 9.36 16.68 -0.62
CA LEU A 159 8.40 17.59 -1.24
C LEU A 159 8.74 19.08 -1.04
N TYR A 160 9.73 19.40 -0.21
CA TYR A 160 10.25 20.76 -0.01
C TYR A 160 11.46 21.04 -0.86
#